data_ab1ac4202f3621ffafeda54e2db65090
#
_entry.id   ab1ac4202f3621ffafeda54e2db65090
#
_cell.length_a   1.000
_cell.length_b   1.000
_cell.length_c   1.000
_cell.angle_alpha   90.00
_cell.angle_beta   90.00
_cell.angle_gamma   90.00
#
_symmetry.space_group_name_H-M   'P 1'
#
loop_
_entity.id
_entity.type
_entity.pdbx_description
1 polymer ?
#
loop_
_entity_poly.entity_id
_entity_poly.type
_entity_poly.pdbx_seq_one_letter_code
_entity_poly.pdbx_strand_id
1 'polypeptide(L)'
;MTMKKAMIWMLLLMPLTVWAAKGDLKPRLVVCTDIAPADVEPDDMESMVRLMAYADCFEIEALITSVGWNCDPYPKEWAEYLTRVIEAYRKDVPNLMRRSGQSEFLPLEEENGQQELAYWPSADYIKSRAMMGSEHGGIKVIGGGNDSPGSELLIRLADEDDPRPIYVAAWGGANTLAQAIWRVKQTRSNEEVKKFVRKFRIFTITDQDMKYDMRMNRAYSSHMWLRKDFADDLQFIWDEGAWQEQCELGKRHWQQHQDMIQGKGALGKEYPNYKWGVEGDTPSFLYVMPNGLNNPEDPHQCGWAGYHERGICADSLTTAWTSWQEPVRSISVGYKRRFYPDELNDFCARMQWAAEGRGNLNPYIVFSPQVEFVHPLTLKGASIAMPNDTMTITVPPGVKKGDVLTIRMDASKSFDPDGDALRFLWWQQPEIGTTEVTIEQSDQSIAILRIPVDTKGDTVHLICEVHDDSPFRLVAYRRIIIAIKR
;
A
#
# COMPACT_ATOMS: atom_id res chain seq x y z
N MET A 1 71.50 -0.55 -5.55
CA MET A 1 70.49 0.22 -6.27
C MET A 1 69.25 -0.65 -6.45
N THR A 2 68.33 -0.63 -5.51
CA THR A 2 67.19 -1.56 -5.40
C THR A 2 65.90 -0.75 -5.65
N MET A 3 65.29 -0.96 -6.81
CA MET A 3 64.00 -0.38 -7.16
C MET A 3 62.86 -1.04 -6.36
N LYS A 4 62.22 -0.27 -5.49
CA LYS A 4 60.93 -0.70 -4.85
C LYS A 4 59.81 -0.57 -5.87
N LYS A 5 59.18 -1.66 -6.28
CA LYS A 5 57.98 -1.68 -7.03
C LYS A 5 56.81 -1.28 -6.10
N ALA A 6 56.21 -0.11 -6.33
CA ALA A 6 54.96 0.30 -5.71
C ALA A 6 53.82 -0.47 -6.42
N MET A 7 53.13 -1.31 -5.69
CA MET A 7 51.92 -2.01 -6.15
C MET A 7 50.73 -1.12 -5.84
N ILE A 8 50.20 -0.46 -6.87
CA ILE A 8 48.97 0.33 -6.77
C ILE A 8 47.80 -0.68 -6.75
N TRP A 9 47.13 -0.78 -5.62
CA TRP A 9 45.84 -1.45 -5.51
C TRP A 9 44.76 -0.56 -6.12
N MET A 10 44.34 -0.89 -7.33
CA MET A 10 43.15 -0.31 -7.96
C MET A 10 41.94 -1.00 -7.31
N LEU A 11 41.33 -0.35 -6.33
CA LEU A 11 40.00 -0.72 -5.84
C LEU A 11 39.02 -0.54 -7.01
N LEU A 12 38.65 -1.64 -7.63
CA LEU A 12 37.48 -1.70 -8.49
C LEU A 12 36.25 -1.47 -7.57
N LEU A 13 35.73 -0.27 -7.58
CA LEU A 13 34.36 0.04 -7.18
C LEU A 13 33.46 -0.69 -8.18
N MET A 14 33.09 -1.93 -7.88
CA MET A 14 31.93 -2.55 -8.50
C MET A 14 30.70 -1.76 -8.02
N PRO A 15 29.83 -1.29 -8.91
CA PRO A 15 28.55 -0.77 -8.49
C PRO A 15 27.84 -1.94 -7.76
N LEU A 16 27.57 -1.76 -6.48
CA LEU A 16 26.64 -2.61 -5.75
C LEU A 16 25.27 -2.39 -6.41
N THR A 17 24.96 -3.21 -7.40
CA THR A 17 23.58 -3.38 -7.84
C THR A 17 22.82 -3.90 -6.63
N VAL A 18 22.01 -3.03 -6.06
CA VAL A 18 21.09 -3.35 -5.00
C VAL A 18 20.15 -4.42 -5.55
N TRP A 19 20.38 -5.66 -5.13
CA TRP A 19 19.47 -6.74 -5.41
C TRP A 19 18.27 -6.59 -4.49
N ALA A 20 17.19 -5.97 -4.99
CA ALA A 20 15.87 -6.48 -4.64
C ALA A 20 15.89 -7.97 -4.90
N ALA A 21 15.37 -8.80 -4.03
CA ALA A 21 15.35 -10.24 -4.27
C ALA A 21 14.69 -10.43 -5.65
N LYS A 22 15.47 -10.95 -6.61
CA LYS A 22 15.02 -11.10 -7.99
C LYS A 22 13.79 -11.98 -7.98
N GLY A 23 12.61 -11.40 -8.23
CA GLY A 23 11.38 -12.16 -8.31
C GLY A 23 10.16 -11.64 -7.54
N ASP A 24 10.25 -10.59 -6.72
CA ASP A 24 9.06 -10.04 -6.10
C ASP A 24 8.28 -9.18 -7.11
N LEU A 25 7.08 -9.63 -7.44
CA LEU A 25 6.20 -8.92 -8.36
C LEU A 25 5.48 -7.77 -7.65
N LYS A 26 5.25 -6.70 -8.37
CA LYS A 26 4.42 -5.59 -7.91
C LYS A 26 2.98 -6.05 -7.60
N PRO A 27 2.30 -5.48 -6.61
CA PRO A 27 0.85 -5.61 -6.50
C PRO A 27 0.16 -4.97 -7.70
N ARG A 28 -0.88 -5.64 -8.23
CA ARG A 28 -1.69 -5.18 -9.36
C ARG A 28 -2.68 -4.13 -8.89
N LEU A 29 -2.58 -2.90 -9.38
CA LEU A 29 -3.38 -1.76 -8.94
C LEU A 29 -4.25 -1.21 -10.07
N VAL A 30 -5.53 -1.06 -9.78
CA VAL A 30 -6.51 -0.31 -10.57
C VAL A 30 -6.96 0.90 -9.76
N VAL A 31 -7.02 2.07 -10.38
CA VAL A 31 -7.56 3.29 -9.77
C VAL A 31 -8.83 3.70 -10.50
N CYS A 32 -9.91 3.94 -9.75
CA CYS A 32 -11.13 4.57 -10.25
C CYS A 32 -11.21 5.98 -9.67
N THR A 33 -10.97 7.01 -10.49
CA THR A 33 -10.78 8.40 -10.09
C THR A 33 -11.83 9.33 -10.70
N ASP A 34 -12.41 10.23 -9.93
CA ASP A 34 -13.22 11.33 -10.43
C ASP A 34 -12.42 12.62 -10.64
N ILE A 35 -11.13 12.44 -11.01
CA ILE A 35 -10.17 13.51 -11.28
C ILE A 35 -10.80 14.66 -12.08
N ALA A 36 -10.63 15.88 -11.58
CA ALA A 36 -11.31 17.06 -12.03
C ALA A 36 -10.37 18.28 -12.02
N PRO A 37 -10.86 19.45 -12.53
CA PRO A 37 -10.12 20.71 -12.33
C PRO A 37 -9.87 21.00 -10.85
N ALA A 38 -8.71 21.57 -10.54
CA ALA A 38 -8.27 21.85 -9.17
C ALA A 38 -9.19 22.80 -8.39
N ASP A 39 -10.01 23.59 -9.06
CA ASP A 39 -11.04 24.43 -8.43
C ASP A 39 -12.34 23.67 -8.14
N VAL A 40 -12.46 22.44 -8.60
CA VAL A 40 -13.59 21.53 -8.33
C VAL A 40 -13.16 20.48 -7.30
N GLU A 41 -12.21 19.62 -7.63
CA GLU A 41 -11.75 18.49 -6.83
C GLU A 41 -10.22 18.31 -6.98
N PRO A 42 -9.40 18.93 -6.09
CA PRO A 42 -7.95 18.91 -6.24
C PRO A 42 -7.28 17.64 -5.72
N ASP A 43 -7.87 16.90 -4.79
CA ASP A 43 -7.20 15.80 -4.08
C ASP A 43 -6.94 14.57 -4.95
N ASP A 44 -7.77 14.27 -5.94
CA ASP A 44 -7.45 13.29 -7.00
C ASP A 44 -6.16 13.65 -7.74
N MET A 45 -5.97 14.93 -8.10
CA MET A 45 -4.73 15.34 -8.75
C MET A 45 -3.53 15.25 -7.82
N GLU A 46 -3.67 15.63 -6.55
CA GLU A 46 -2.64 15.48 -5.53
C GLU A 46 -2.24 14.01 -5.38
N SER A 47 -3.23 13.14 -5.21
CA SER A 47 -3.07 11.69 -5.05
C SER A 47 -2.50 11.04 -6.32
N MET A 48 -2.89 11.50 -7.52
CA MET A 48 -2.36 10.99 -8.79
C MET A 48 -0.89 11.37 -8.99
N VAL A 49 -0.49 12.59 -8.64
CA VAL A 49 0.92 13.01 -8.65
C VAL A 49 1.73 12.13 -7.71
N ARG A 50 1.22 11.86 -6.51
CA ARG A 50 1.87 10.97 -5.57
C ARG A 50 1.96 9.54 -6.13
N LEU A 51 0.89 8.98 -6.67
CA LEU A 51 0.90 7.65 -7.26
C LEU A 51 1.96 7.51 -8.36
N MET A 52 2.12 8.52 -9.22
CA MET A 52 3.17 8.51 -10.24
C MET A 52 4.58 8.49 -9.65
N ALA A 53 4.80 9.14 -8.51
CA ALA A 53 6.08 9.07 -7.80
C ALA A 53 6.33 7.70 -7.13
N TYR A 54 5.35 6.81 -7.11
CA TYR A 54 5.40 5.44 -6.60
C TYR A 54 5.14 4.39 -7.69
N ALA A 55 5.26 4.73 -8.98
CA ALA A 55 5.01 3.81 -10.07
C ALA A 55 5.97 2.60 -10.10
N ASP A 56 7.10 2.66 -9.38
CA ASP A 56 8.01 1.53 -9.14
C ASP A 56 7.47 0.51 -8.13
N CYS A 57 6.48 0.88 -7.32
CA CYS A 57 5.88 0.05 -6.29
C CYS A 57 4.64 -0.72 -6.75
N PHE A 58 3.97 -0.27 -7.83
CA PHE A 58 2.68 -0.81 -8.28
C PHE A 58 2.73 -1.18 -9.77
N GLU A 59 2.14 -2.32 -10.11
CA GLU A 59 1.75 -2.62 -11.48
C GLU A 59 0.42 -1.92 -11.75
N ILE A 60 0.50 -0.72 -12.35
CA ILE A 60 -0.67 0.11 -12.64
C ILE A 60 -1.42 -0.48 -13.83
N GLU A 61 -2.43 -1.30 -13.53
CA GLU A 61 -3.21 -2.03 -14.52
C GLU A 61 -4.26 -1.18 -15.21
N ALA A 62 -4.80 -0.19 -14.51
CA ALA A 62 -5.75 0.75 -15.08
C ALA A 62 -5.86 2.04 -14.25
N LEU A 63 -6.03 3.16 -14.97
CA LEU A 63 -6.44 4.45 -14.43
C LEU A 63 -7.78 4.80 -15.11
N ILE A 64 -8.88 4.58 -14.40
CA ILE A 64 -10.23 4.63 -14.94
C ILE A 64 -10.95 5.86 -14.38
N THR A 65 -11.49 6.71 -15.27
CA THR A 65 -12.34 7.81 -14.82
C THR A 65 -13.64 7.29 -14.22
N SER A 66 -14.16 7.94 -13.19
CA SER A 66 -15.41 7.59 -12.55
C SER A 66 -16.20 8.83 -12.14
N VAL A 67 -17.41 8.64 -11.74
CA VAL A 67 -18.21 9.69 -11.08
C VAL A 67 -17.83 9.81 -9.62
N GLY A 68 -18.12 10.95 -9.02
CA GLY A 68 -17.94 11.17 -7.59
C GLY A 68 -18.92 12.22 -7.07
N TRP A 69 -18.68 12.73 -5.88
CA TRP A 69 -19.57 13.71 -5.27
C TRP A 69 -19.71 15.00 -6.06
N ASN A 70 -18.67 15.39 -6.81
CA ASN A 70 -18.59 16.64 -7.53
C ASN A 70 -19.07 16.54 -8.99
N CYS A 71 -19.31 15.35 -9.51
CA CYS A 71 -19.74 15.15 -10.89
C CYS A 71 -20.63 13.92 -11.08
N ASP A 72 -21.77 14.09 -11.73
CA ASP A 72 -22.62 13.05 -12.32
C ASP A 72 -23.54 13.72 -13.33
N PRO A 73 -23.34 13.53 -14.63
CA PRO A 73 -22.35 12.66 -15.27
C PRO A 73 -20.90 13.16 -15.17
N TYR A 74 -19.92 12.25 -15.34
CA TYR A 74 -18.52 12.62 -15.43
C TYR A 74 -18.25 13.39 -16.73
N PRO A 75 -17.72 14.63 -16.69
CA PRO A 75 -17.39 15.39 -17.88
C PRO A 75 -16.19 14.77 -18.61
N LYS A 76 -16.37 14.31 -19.85
CA LYS A 76 -15.35 13.58 -20.61
C LYS A 76 -14.06 14.38 -20.80
N GLU A 77 -14.17 15.70 -20.90
CA GLU A 77 -13.02 16.61 -21.01
C GLU A 77 -12.12 16.60 -19.78
N TRP A 78 -12.63 16.19 -18.61
CA TRP A 78 -11.82 16.12 -17.39
C TRP A 78 -10.78 14.99 -17.43
N ALA A 79 -10.95 14.00 -18.30
CA ALA A 79 -9.91 12.98 -18.52
C ALA A 79 -8.57 13.57 -19.00
N GLU A 80 -8.54 14.83 -19.46
CA GLU A 80 -7.30 15.53 -19.79
C GLU A 80 -6.39 15.74 -18.57
N TYR A 81 -6.96 15.90 -17.36
CA TYR A 81 -6.17 16.06 -16.13
C TYR A 81 -5.35 14.82 -15.81
N LEU A 82 -5.91 13.63 -16.06
CA LEU A 82 -5.17 12.38 -15.98
C LEU A 82 -4.01 12.35 -16.99
N THR A 83 -4.28 12.76 -18.24
CA THR A 83 -3.25 12.86 -19.26
C THR A 83 -2.15 13.84 -18.88
N ARG A 84 -2.47 14.99 -18.27
CA ARG A 84 -1.49 15.99 -17.82
C ARG A 84 -0.51 15.41 -16.79
N VAL A 85 -1.01 14.67 -15.81
CA VAL A 85 -0.14 14.05 -14.80
C VAL A 85 0.74 12.96 -15.42
N ILE A 86 0.21 12.15 -16.36
CA ILE A 86 1.02 11.14 -17.10
C ILE A 86 2.12 11.81 -17.91
N GLU A 87 1.83 12.92 -18.59
CA GLU A 87 2.85 13.66 -19.37
C GLU A 87 3.86 14.39 -18.46
N ALA A 88 3.48 14.75 -17.23
CA ALA A 88 4.43 15.23 -16.23
C ALA A 88 5.36 14.11 -15.77
N TYR A 89 4.81 12.91 -15.50
CA TYR A 89 5.58 11.71 -15.18
C TYR A 89 6.58 11.38 -16.30
N ARG A 90 6.18 11.46 -17.57
CA ARG A 90 7.08 11.25 -18.74
C ARG A 90 8.35 12.11 -18.66
N LYS A 91 8.23 13.33 -18.15
CA LYS A 91 9.37 14.26 -18.03
C LYS A 91 10.28 13.91 -16.86
N ASP A 92 9.72 13.38 -15.78
CA ASP A 92 10.43 13.13 -14.54
C ASP A 92 10.94 11.68 -14.41
N VAL A 93 10.32 10.69 -15.08
CA VAL A 93 10.70 9.28 -14.97
C VAL A 93 12.18 9.00 -15.32
N PRO A 94 12.85 9.72 -16.24
CA PRO A 94 14.29 9.52 -16.46
C PRO A 94 15.15 9.84 -15.23
N ASN A 95 14.69 10.78 -14.40
CA ASN A 95 15.34 11.10 -13.13
C ASN A 95 15.09 10.00 -12.07
N LEU A 96 13.84 9.53 -11.97
CA LEU A 96 13.45 8.42 -11.09
C LEU A 96 14.24 7.14 -11.41
N MET A 97 14.33 6.78 -12.69
CA MET A 97 15.14 5.66 -13.19
C MET A 97 16.62 5.84 -12.85
N ARG A 98 17.17 7.04 -13.06
CA ARG A 98 18.58 7.33 -12.72
C ARG A 98 18.84 7.09 -11.23
N ARG A 99 17.93 7.51 -10.35
CA ARG A 99 18.09 7.32 -8.91
C ARG A 99 18.05 5.85 -8.51
N SER A 100 17.18 5.05 -9.14
CA SER A 100 17.08 3.60 -8.88
C SER A 100 18.11 2.75 -9.63
N GLY A 101 18.87 3.34 -10.58
CA GLY A 101 19.84 2.62 -11.40
C GLY A 101 19.24 1.88 -12.61
N GLN A 102 17.98 2.13 -12.94
CA GLN A 102 17.35 1.62 -14.18
C GLN A 102 17.85 2.41 -15.36
N SER A 103 18.38 1.75 -16.39
CA SER A 103 18.98 2.38 -17.57
C SER A 103 18.02 2.52 -18.75
N GLU A 104 17.04 1.62 -18.88
CA GLU A 104 16.12 1.55 -20.01
C GLU A 104 14.75 1.04 -19.58
N PHE A 105 13.75 1.28 -20.42
CA PHE A 105 12.44 0.65 -20.29
C PHE A 105 12.44 -0.73 -20.92
N LEU A 106 11.61 -1.61 -20.40
CA LEU A 106 11.27 -2.86 -21.07
C LEU A 106 10.53 -2.56 -22.38
N PRO A 107 10.59 -3.46 -23.38
CA PRO A 107 9.67 -3.38 -24.53
C PRO A 107 8.21 -3.36 -24.04
N LEU A 108 7.35 -2.62 -24.74
CA LEU A 108 5.95 -2.41 -24.29
C LEU A 108 5.18 -3.74 -24.10
N GLU A 109 5.51 -4.77 -24.89
CA GLU A 109 4.93 -6.11 -24.74
C GLU A 109 5.31 -6.76 -23.41
N GLU A 110 6.55 -6.54 -22.94
CA GLU A 110 7.04 -7.03 -21.65
C GLU A 110 6.53 -6.16 -20.51
N GLU A 111 6.41 -4.83 -20.69
CA GLU A 111 5.78 -3.95 -19.71
C GLU A 111 4.31 -4.30 -19.45
N ASN A 112 3.61 -4.84 -20.46
CA ASN A 112 2.22 -5.32 -20.34
C ASN A 112 2.12 -6.69 -19.64
N GLY A 113 3.23 -7.33 -19.34
CA GLY A 113 3.30 -8.52 -18.52
C GLY A 113 3.47 -8.19 -17.04
N GLN A 114 3.97 -9.17 -16.30
CA GLN A 114 4.22 -9.02 -14.85
C GLN A 114 5.45 -8.13 -14.61
N GLN A 115 5.30 -7.11 -13.77
CA GLN A 115 6.37 -6.18 -13.42
C GLN A 115 6.98 -6.51 -12.06
N GLU A 116 8.32 -6.50 -11.97
CA GLU A 116 9.05 -6.65 -10.72
C GLU A 116 9.05 -5.35 -9.90
N LEU A 117 9.11 -5.46 -8.57
CA LEU A 117 9.29 -4.30 -7.68
C LEU A 117 10.53 -3.48 -8.07
N ALA A 118 10.46 -2.17 -7.83
CA ALA A 118 11.48 -1.17 -8.17
C ALA A 118 11.67 -0.90 -9.68
N TYR A 119 10.89 -1.50 -10.58
CA TYR A 119 10.86 -1.17 -11.98
C TYR A 119 10.00 0.08 -12.25
N TRP A 120 10.54 1.09 -12.92
CA TRP A 120 9.80 2.29 -13.36
C TRP A 120 9.23 2.05 -14.75
N PRO A 121 7.88 1.98 -14.89
CA PRO A 121 7.26 1.77 -16.20
C PRO A 121 7.35 3.01 -17.09
N SER A 122 7.26 2.80 -18.39
CA SER A 122 7.20 3.91 -19.34
C SER A 122 5.89 4.69 -19.22
N ALA A 123 5.93 5.98 -19.53
CA ALA A 123 4.71 6.79 -19.59
C ALA A 123 3.75 6.33 -20.70
N ASP A 124 4.27 5.67 -21.74
CA ASP A 124 3.43 5.08 -22.81
C ASP A 124 2.65 3.88 -22.29
N TYR A 125 3.27 3.04 -21.47
CA TYR A 125 2.57 1.98 -20.73
C TYR A 125 1.44 2.56 -19.88
N ILE A 126 1.74 3.52 -18.98
CA ILE A 126 0.73 4.11 -18.09
C ILE A 126 -0.39 4.76 -18.92
N LYS A 127 -0.06 5.47 -19.99
CA LYS A 127 -1.05 6.10 -20.87
C LYS A 127 -1.98 5.08 -21.54
N SER A 128 -1.46 3.91 -21.90
CA SER A 128 -2.26 2.82 -22.47
C SER A 128 -3.27 2.24 -21.48
N ARG A 129 -3.07 2.48 -20.17
CA ARG A 129 -3.93 2.03 -19.05
C ARG A 129 -4.97 3.08 -18.63
N ALA A 130 -4.88 4.31 -19.18
CA ALA A 130 -5.84 5.38 -18.89
C ALA A 130 -7.08 5.26 -19.79
N MET A 131 -8.27 5.20 -19.20
CA MET A 131 -9.51 5.03 -19.94
C MET A 131 -10.76 5.52 -19.24
N MET A 132 -11.82 5.70 -20.01
CA MET A 132 -13.12 6.06 -19.50
C MET A 132 -13.79 4.89 -18.79
N GLY A 133 -14.34 5.16 -17.61
CA GLY A 133 -15.23 4.26 -16.91
C GLY A 133 -16.71 4.60 -17.12
N SER A 134 -17.53 4.28 -16.14
CA SER A 134 -18.96 4.60 -16.16
C SER A 134 -19.18 6.11 -16.06
N GLU A 135 -20.01 6.66 -16.93
CA GLU A 135 -20.31 8.11 -16.98
C GLU A 135 -21.27 8.56 -15.89
N HIS A 136 -22.04 7.63 -15.31
CA HIS A 136 -23.04 7.93 -14.28
C HIS A 136 -22.87 7.03 -13.05
N GLY A 137 -23.30 7.55 -11.88
CA GLY A 137 -23.28 6.88 -10.60
C GLY A 137 -24.53 6.07 -10.28
N GLY A 138 -24.42 5.22 -9.27
CA GLY A 138 -25.51 4.47 -8.68
C GLY A 138 -25.90 3.19 -9.42
N ILE A 139 -26.72 2.38 -8.73
CA ILE A 139 -27.14 1.06 -9.22
C ILE A 139 -28.07 1.12 -10.45
N LYS A 140 -28.77 2.23 -10.66
CA LYS A 140 -29.74 2.36 -11.78
C LYS A 140 -29.07 2.40 -13.14
N VAL A 141 -27.81 2.76 -13.20
CA VAL A 141 -27.06 2.85 -14.44
C VAL A 141 -26.14 1.65 -14.65
N ILE A 142 -26.31 0.60 -13.86
CA ILE A 142 -25.68 -0.70 -14.09
C ILE A 142 -26.64 -1.58 -14.86
N GLY A 143 -26.19 -2.11 -16.00
CA GLY A 143 -27.06 -2.91 -16.84
C GLY A 143 -26.68 -2.94 -18.32
N GLY A 144 -27.60 -3.47 -19.13
CA GLY A 144 -27.39 -3.58 -20.58
C GLY A 144 -27.22 -2.22 -21.25
N GLY A 145 -26.16 -2.10 -22.06
CA GLY A 145 -25.82 -0.85 -22.76
C GLY A 145 -24.94 0.15 -21.97
N ASN A 146 -24.55 -0.20 -20.74
CA ASN A 146 -23.72 0.66 -19.87
C ASN A 146 -22.27 0.16 -19.73
N ASP A 147 -21.83 -0.78 -20.58
CA ASP A 147 -20.44 -1.18 -20.61
C ASP A 147 -19.56 0.00 -21.02
N SER A 148 -18.41 0.10 -20.38
CA SER A 148 -17.41 1.12 -20.67
C SER A 148 -16.06 0.47 -20.99
N PRO A 149 -15.13 1.18 -21.64
CA PRO A 149 -13.78 0.67 -21.84
C PRO A 149 -13.13 0.17 -20.54
N GLY A 150 -13.36 0.87 -19.43
CA GLY A 150 -12.89 0.49 -18.10
C GLY A 150 -13.52 -0.82 -17.60
N SER A 151 -14.85 -1.00 -17.73
CA SER A 151 -15.50 -2.24 -17.29
C SER A 151 -15.06 -3.44 -18.12
N GLU A 152 -14.85 -3.27 -19.43
CA GLU A 152 -14.32 -4.32 -20.31
C GLU A 152 -12.86 -4.66 -19.97
N LEU A 153 -12.04 -3.66 -19.63
CA LEU A 153 -10.66 -3.90 -19.19
C LEU A 153 -10.64 -4.72 -17.89
N LEU A 154 -11.45 -4.36 -16.90
CA LEU A 154 -11.53 -5.10 -15.64
C LEU A 154 -11.88 -6.59 -15.87
N ILE A 155 -12.76 -6.88 -16.83
CA ILE A 155 -13.08 -8.27 -17.20
C ILE A 155 -11.85 -8.97 -17.79
N ARG A 156 -11.12 -8.32 -18.71
CA ARG A 156 -9.92 -8.92 -19.30
C ARG A 156 -8.84 -9.19 -18.26
N LEU A 157 -8.54 -8.21 -17.39
CA LEU A 157 -7.54 -8.33 -16.33
C LEU A 157 -7.84 -9.46 -15.34
N ALA A 158 -9.12 -9.67 -14.99
CA ALA A 158 -9.49 -10.74 -14.09
C ALA A 158 -9.49 -12.12 -14.76
N ASP A 159 -9.59 -12.18 -16.09
CA ASP A 159 -9.54 -13.41 -16.88
C ASP A 159 -8.11 -13.85 -17.23
N GLU A 160 -7.11 -13.01 -16.96
CA GLU A 160 -5.71 -13.37 -17.15
C GLU A 160 -5.30 -14.52 -16.21
N ASP A 161 -4.36 -15.34 -16.70
CA ASP A 161 -3.74 -16.42 -15.91
C ASP A 161 -2.64 -15.86 -14.96
N ASP A 162 -3.04 -14.90 -14.13
CA ASP A 162 -2.21 -14.34 -13.07
C ASP A 162 -2.85 -14.67 -11.71
N PRO A 163 -2.17 -15.37 -10.79
CA PRO A 163 -2.74 -15.71 -9.49
C PRO A 163 -2.89 -14.51 -8.55
N ARG A 164 -2.20 -13.39 -8.80
CA ARG A 164 -2.24 -12.21 -7.94
C ARG A 164 -3.64 -11.58 -7.95
N PRO A 165 -4.12 -11.07 -6.81
CA PRO A 165 -5.34 -10.28 -6.77
C PRO A 165 -5.15 -8.93 -7.48
N ILE A 166 -6.27 -8.32 -7.86
CA ILE A 166 -6.34 -6.96 -8.41
C ILE A 166 -6.89 -6.05 -7.33
N TYR A 167 -6.09 -5.10 -6.88
CA TYR A 167 -6.49 -4.09 -5.90
C TYR A 167 -7.12 -2.90 -6.62
N VAL A 168 -8.34 -2.56 -6.24
CA VAL A 168 -9.10 -1.44 -6.80
C VAL A 168 -9.17 -0.32 -5.78
N ALA A 169 -8.46 0.75 -6.02
CA ALA A 169 -8.53 2.00 -5.27
C ALA A 169 -9.64 2.86 -5.86
N ALA A 170 -10.78 2.93 -5.18
CA ALA A 170 -11.92 3.72 -5.62
C ALA A 170 -11.90 5.10 -4.93
N TRP A 171 -11.45 6.09 -5.66
CA TRP A 171 -11.41 7.50 -5.26
C TRP A 171 -12.77 8.15 -5.47
N GLY A 172 -13.41 7.84 -6.61
CA GLY A 172 -14.80 8.11 -6.87
C GLY A 172 -15.71 6.88 -6.69
N GLY A 173 -16.72 6.74 -7.55
CA GLY A 173 -17.67 5.63 -7.52
C GLY A 173 -17.09 4.30 -7.96
N ALA A 174 -17.65 3.20 -7.46
CA ALA A 174 -17.31 1.83 -7.86
C ALA A 174 -18.15 1.30 -9.03
N ASN A 175 -18.85 2.17 -9.75
CA ASN A 175 -19.80 1.83 -10.81
C ASN A 175 -19.17 0.99 -11.92
N THR A 176 -17.93 1.30 -12.31
CA THR A 176 -17.23 0.58 -13.38
C THR A 176 -16.96 -0.87 -12.99
N LEU A 177 -16.52 -1.13 -11.75
CA LEU A 177 -16.37 -2.50 -11.24
C LEU A 177 -17.72 -3.21 -11.13
N ALA A 178 -18.73 -2.52 -10.63
CA ALA A 178 -20.09 -3.07 -10.52
C ALA A 178 -20.65 -3.45 -11.91
N GLN A 179 -20.43 -2.62 -12.95
CA GLN A 179 -20.82 -2.93 -14.32
C GLN A 179 -20.08 -4.17 -14.87
N ALA A 180 -18.77 -4.27 -14.61
CA ALA A 180 -17.98 -5.44 -15.00
C ALA A 180 -18.54 -6.73 -14.37
N ILE A 181 -18.82 -6.71 -13.06
CA ILE A 181 -19.42 -7.85 -12.34
C ILE A 181 -20.83 -8.16 -12.88
N TRP A 182 -21.64 -7.13 -13.12
CA TRP A 182 -22.97 -7.30 -13.71
C TRP A 182 -22.87 -7.99 -15.08
N ARG A 183 -21.97 -7.56 -15.95
CA ARG A 183 -21.77 -8.14 -17.29
C ARG A 183 -21.39 -9.62 -17.20
N VAL A 184 -20.42 -9.96 -16.34
CA VAL A 184 -19.99 -11.34 -16.11
C VAL A 184 -21.15 -12.20 -15.59
N LYS A 185 -21.98 -11.65 -14.70
CA LYS A 185 -23.17 -12.33 -14.16
C LYS A 185 -24.23 -12.66 -15.23
N GLN A 186 -24.28 -11.92 -16.35
CA GLN A 186 -25.20 -12.22 -17.45
C GLN A 186 -24.74 -13.39 -18.34
N THR A 187 -23.44 -13.71 -18.34
CA THR A 187 -22.83 -14.60 -19.33
C THR A 187 -22.17 -15.84 -18.74
N ARG A 188 -21.98 -15.89 -17.40
CA ARG A 188 -21.24 -16.95 -16.72
C ARG A 188 -22.09 -17.61 -15.62
N SER A 189 -21.71 -18.82 -15.26
CA SER A 189 -22.30 -19.55 -14.13
C SER A 189 -22.01 -18.85 -12.79
N ASN A 190 -22.79 -19.13 -11.77
CA ASN A 190 -22.58 -18.56 -10.44
C ASN A 190 -21.18 -18.83 -9.86
N GLU A 191 -20.61 -20.00 -10.11
CA GLU A 191 -19.26 -20.34 -9.64
C GLU A 191 -18.18 -19.55 -10.38
N GLU A 192 -18.34 -19.32 -11.67
CA GLU A 192 -17.43 -18.47 -12.45
C GLU A 192 -17.55 -17.00 -12.03
N VAL A 193 -18.76 -16.52 -11.69
CA VAL A 193 -18.96 -15.18 -11.14
C VAL A 193 -18.23 -15.04 -9.81
N LYS A 194 -18.37 -15.99 -8.89
CA LYS A 194 -17.62 -15.97 -7.62
C LYS A 194 -16.12 -15.97 -7.83
N LYS A 195 -15.61 -16.84 -8.73
CA LYS A 195 -14.19 -16.87 -9.08
C LYS A 195 -13.71 -15.52 -9.61
N PHE A 196 -14.50 -14.90 -10.48
CA PHE A 196 -14.22 -13.57 -11.02
C PHE A 196 -14.18 -12.52 -9.92
N VAL A 197 -15.20 -12.44 -9.06
CA VAL A 197 -15.29 -11.46 -7.98
C VAL A 197 -14.13 -11.60 -6.99
N ARG A 198 -13.74 -12.84 -6.67
CA ARG A 198 -12.61 -13.13 -5.76
C ARG A 198 -11.24 -12.69 -6.28
N LYS A 199 -11.13 -12.28 -7.55
CA LYS A 199 -9.91 -11.63 -8.06
C LYS A 199 -9.73 -10.22 -7.53
N PHE A 200 -10.80 -9.55 -7.10
CA PHE A 200 -10.75 -8.15 -6.71
C PHE A 200 -10.67 -7.95 -5.19
N ARG A 201 -9.97 -6.91 -4.82
CA ARG A 201 -9.92 -6.31 -3.49
C ARG A 201 -10.21 -4.83 -3.67
N ILE A 202 -11.28 -4.31 -3.10
CA ILE A 202 -11.64 -2.91 -3.27
C ILE A 202 -11.44 -2.13 -1.98
N PHE A 203 -10.77 -0.98 -2.09
CA PHE A 203 -10.67 0.03 -1.05
C PHE A 203 -11.39 1.28 -1.53
N THR A 204 -12.42 1.70 -0.81
CA THR A 204 -13.20 2.87 -1.16
C THR A 204 -12.97 4.03 -0.19
N ILE A 205 -12.74 5.21 -0.77
CA ILE A 205 -12.79 6.47 -0.03
C ILE A 205 -14.26 6.82 0.11
N THR A 206 -14.84 6.38 1.21
CA THR A 206 -16.29 6.44 1.49
C THR A 206 -17.15 5.79 0.39
N ASP A 207 -18.46 6.10 0.35
CA ASP A 207 -19.40 5.64 -0.70
C ASP A 207 -19.78 6.83 -1.57
N GLN A 208 -19.09 7.01 -2.69
CA GLN A 208 -19.23 8.15 -3.60
C GLN A 208 -20.55 8.15 -4.41
N ASP A 209 -21.29 7.04 -4.41
CA ASP A 209 -22.65 7.00 -4.97
C ASP A 209 -23.69 7.68 -4.06
N MET A 210 -23.37 7.85 -2.79
CA MET A 210 -24.19 8.57 -1.84
C MET A 210 -23.81 10.07 -1.85
N LYS A 211 -24.79 10.95 -1.73
CA LYS A 211 -24.51 12.36 -1.52
C LYS A 211 -23.84 12.56 -0.15
N TYR A 212 -23.15 13.69 0.01
CA TYR A 212 -22.38 14.01 1.21
C TYR A 212 -23.15 13.82 2.54
N ASP A 213 -24.49 13.99 2.53
CA ASP A 213 -25.33 13.77 3.71
C ASP A 213 -25.61 12.28 4.00
N MET A 214 -25.08 11.38 3.20
CA MET A 214 -25.15 9.92 3.31
C MET A 214 -26.59 9.34 3.34
N ARG A 215 -27.62 10.14 3.08
CA ARG A 215 -29.02 9.71 3.17
C ARG A 215 -29.68 9.51 1.82
N MET A 216 -29.27 10.25 0.80
CA MET A 216 -30.04 10.36 -0.43
C MET A 216 -29.94 9.15 -1.36
N ASN A 217 -28.82 8.44 -1.40
CA ASN A 217 -28.58 7.41 -2.41
C ASN A 217 -28.41 5.98 -1.86
N ARG A 218 -28.67 5.75 -0.56
CA ARG A 218 -28.47 4.43 0.08
C ARG A 218 -29.12 3.26 -0.69
N ALA A 219 -30.33 3.43 -1.20
CA ALA A 219 -31.02 2.38 -1.95
C ALA A 219 -30.53 2.22 -3.39
N TYR A 220 -29.71 3.13 -3.88
CA TYR A 220 -29.25 3.22 -5.26
C TYR A 220 -27.74 3.11 -5.42
N SER A 221 -26.99 2.94 -4.32
CA SER A 221 -25.55 2.85 -4.35
C SER A 221 -25.07 1.54 -4.99
N SER A 222 -24.19 1.63 -5.98
CA SER A 222 -23.49 0.48 -6.54
C SER A 222 -22.55 -0.15 -5.52
N HIS A 223 -21.95 0.64 -4.63
CA HIS A 223 -21.15 0.16 -3.50
C HIS A 223 -21.98 -0.71 -2.56
N MET A 224 -23.22 -0.29 -2.24
CA MET A 224 -24.13 -1.09 -1.42
C MET A 224 -24.49 -2.41 -2.09
N TRP A 225 -24.74 -2.41 -3.39
CA TRP A 225 -24.99 -3.64 -4.13
C TRP A 225 -23.80 -4.59 -4.05
N LEU A 226 -22.58 -4.10 -4.25
CA LEU A 226 -21.36 -4.90 -4.12
C LEU A 226 -21.23 -5.50 -2.71
N ARG A 227 -21.45 -4.70 -1.66
CA ARG A 227 -21.35 -5.15 -0.27
C ARG A 227 -22.43 -6.17 0.11
N LYS A 228 -23.63 -6.08 -0.47
CA LYS A 228 -24.74 -7.00 -0.17
C LYS A 228 -24.66 -8.31 -0.95
N ASP A 229 -24.48 -8.20 -2.28
CA ASP A 229 -24.58 -9.38 -3.16
C ASP A 229 -23.28 -10.21 -3.15
N PHE A 230 -22.15 -9.61 -2.79
CA PHE A 230 -20.82 -10.24 -2.84
C PHE A 230 -20.04 -10.16 -1.52
N ALA A 231 -20.74 -10.03 -0.39
CA ALA A 231 -20.13 -9.88 0.94
C ALA A 231 -19.10 -10.98 1.31
N ASP A 232 -19.30 -12.19 0.81
CA ASP A 232 -18.48 -13.37 1.10
C ASP A 232 -17.39 -13.62 0.04
N ASP A 233 -17.49 -12.96 -1.12
CA ASP A 233 -16.59 -13.19 -2.25
C ASP A 233 -15.69 -11.98 -2.57
N LEU A 234 -16.10 -10.77 -2.21
CA LEU A 234 -15.37 -9.53 -2.44
C LEU A 234 -14.79 -8.99 -1.12
N GLN A 235 -13.45 -8.88 -1.05
CA GLN A 235 -12.85 -8.09 0.02
C GLN A 235 -13.16 -6.62 -0.24
N PHE A 236 -14.07 -6.07 0.54
CA PHE A 236 -14.50 -4.68 0.44
C PHE A 236 -14.07 -3.92 1.69
N ILE A 237 -13.26 -2.86 1.51
CA ILE A 237 -12.89 -1.91 2.55
C ILE A 237 -13.63 -0.60 2.30
N TRP A 238 -14.42 -0.18 3.26
CA TRP A 238 -15.02 1.15 3.31
C TRP A 238 -14.31 1.97 4.39
N ASP A 239 -13.39 2.81 3.95
CA ASP A 239 -12.64 3.68 4.86
C ASP A 239 -13.39 4.98 5.14
N GLU A 240 -13.42 5.38 6.42
CA GLU A 240 -13.92 6.66 6.90
C GLU A 240 -12.91 7.35 7.84
N GLY A 241 -12.01 6.62 8.43
CA GLY A 241 -11.05 7.14 9.40
C GLY A 241 -9.78 7.69 8.77
N ALA A 242 -9.14 6.88 7.94
CA ALA A 242 -7.82 7.21 7.40
C ALA A 242 -7.87 8.37 6.39
N TRP A 243 -8.85 8.40 5.47
CA TRP A 243 -8.91 9.45 4.47
C TRP A 243 -9.20 10.83 5.09
N GLN A 244 -10.11 10.90 6.08
CA GLN A 244 -10.40 12.16 6.78
C GLN A 244 -9.18 12.66 7.54
N GLU A 245 -8.47 11.77 8.23
CA GLU A 245 -7.27 12.14 8.96
C GLU A 245 -6.11 12.49 8.01
N GLN A 246 -6.01 11.83 6.83
CA GLN A 246 -5.09 12.21 5.75
C GLN A 246 -5.29 13.68 5.36
N CYS A 247 -6.52 14.05 5.06
CA CYS A 247 -6.88 15.44 4.71
C CYS A 247 -6.45 16.43 5.78
N GLU A 248 -6.73 16.14 7.05
CA GLU A 248 -6.42 17.04 8.17
C GLU A 248 -4.93 17.11 8.48
N LEU A 249 -4.21 16.00 8.39
CA LEU A 249 -2.76 15.97 8.56
C LEU A 249 -2.05 16.72 7.43
N GLY A 250 -2.51 16.55 6.18
CA GLY A 250 -1.98 17.29 5.04
C GLY A 250 -2.12 18.80 5.20
N LYS A 251 -3.27 19.29 5.68
CA LYS A 251 -3.46 20.71 6.00
C LYS A 251 -2.48 21.21 7.06
N ARG A 252 -2.26 20.42 8.12
CA ARG A 252 -1.31 20.77 9.20
C ARG A 252 0.14 20.83 8.71
N HIS A 253 0.49 20.02 7.70
CA HIS A 253 1.82 19.93 7.11
C HIS A 253 1.91 20.64 5.74
N TRP A 254 0.96 21.51 5.42
CA TRP A 254 0.88 22.12 4.10
C TRP A 254 2.13 22.88 3.68
N GLN A 255 2.81 23.52 4.60
CA GLN A 255 4.09 24.19 4.31
C GLN A 255 5.13 23.20 3.77
N GLN A 256 5.20 21.98 4.33
CA GLN A 256 6.10 20.94 3.82
C GLN A 256 5.71 20.49 2.42
N HIS A 257 4.41 20.38 2.11
CA HIS A 257 3.94 20.11 0.75
C HIS A 257 4.36 21.20 -0.22
N GLN A 258 4.23 22.47 0.17
CA GLN A 258 4.68 23.60 -0.66
C GLN A 258 6.19 23.59 -0.90
N ASP A 259 6.97 23.34 0.12
CA ASP A 259 8.43 23.45 0.04
C ASP A 259 9.07 22.24 -0.66
N MET A 260 8.50 21.05 -0.47
CA MET A 260 9.12 19.77 -0.83
C MET A 260 8.45 19.02 -1.98
N ILE A 261 7.19 19.37 -2.32
CA ILE A 261 6.41 18.66 -3.34
C ILE A 261 6.04 19.62 -4.48
N GLN A 262 5.32 20.71 -4.17
CA GLN A 262 4.92 21.67 -5.21
C GLN A 262 6.14 22.23 -5.96
N GLY A 263 6.05 22.25 -7.28
CA GLY A 263 7.13 22.76 -8.14
C GLY A 263 8.36 21.86 -8.26
N LYS A 264 8.43 20.71 -7.59
CA LYS A 264 9.51 19.74 -7.75
C LYS A 264 9.28 18.89 -9.01
N GLY A 265 10.19 19.01 -9.96
CA GLY A 265 10.06 18.35 -11.26
C GLY A 265 8.86 18.85 -12.08
N ALA A 266 8.43 18.04 -13.02
CA ALA A 266 7.21 18.28 -13.79
C ALA A 266 5.97 17.79 -13.00
N LEU A 267 6.10 16.68 -12.26
CA LEU A 267 5.03 16.16 -11.40
C LEU A 267 4.60 17.17 -10.34
N GLY A 268 5.54 17.78 -9.62
CA GLY A 268 5.20 18.75 -8.58
C GLY A 268 4.55 20.04 -9.11
N LYS A 269 4.69 20.35 -10.39
CA LYS A 269 3.98 21.47 -11.04
C LYS A 269 2.51 21.17 -11.26
N GLU A 270 2.13 19.89 -11.37
CA GLU A 270 0.74 19.46 -11.48
C GLU A 270 0.08 19.26 -10.10
N TYR A 271 0.85 19.33 -8.99
CA TYR A 271 0.32 19.22 -7.62
C TYR A 271 -0.38 20.54 -7.23
N PRO A 272 -1.74 20.55 -7.11
CA PRO A 272 -2.49 21.77 -6.88
C PRO A 272 -2.42 22.25 -5.43
N ASN A 273 -3.05 23.41 -5.16
CA ASN A 273 -3.40 23.79 -3.80
C ASN A 273 -4.64 23.03 -3.37
N TYR A 274 -4.68 22.57 -2.13
CA TYR A 274 -5.85 21.89 -1.60
C TYR A 274 -7.07 22.85 -1.49
N LYS A 275 -8.25 22.26 -1.51
CA LYS A 275 -9.52 22.98 -1.32
C LYS A 275 -10.30 22.46 -0.12
N TRP A 276 -10.56 21.17 -0.09
CA TRP A 276 -11.32 20.50 0.97
C TRP A 276 -10.43 19.78 1.98
N GLY A 277 -9.51 19.04 1.47
CA GLY A 277 -8.51 18.24 2.19
C GLY A 277 -7.25 18.11 1.36
N VAL A 278 -6.25 17.44 1.87
CA VAL A 278 -5.01 17.13 1.15
C VAL A 278 -4.93 15.64 0.93
N GLU A 279 -4.82 15.21 -0.33
CA GLU A 279 -4.60 13.81 -0.70
C GLU A 279 -5.63 12.84 -0.09
N GLY A 280 -6.92 13.17 -0.12
CA GLY A 280 -7.98 12.35 0.49
C GLY A 280 -8.02 10.91 -0.03
N ASP A 281 -7.63 10.68 -1.28
CA ASP A 281 -7.66 9.38 -1.95
C ASP A 281 -6.41 8.54 -1.73
N THR A 282 -5.32 9.18 -1.32
CA THR A 282 -4.00 8.54 -1.12
C THR A 282 -4.03 7.29 -0.22
N PRO A 283 -4.79 7.22 0.88
CA PRO A 283 -4.84 6.01 1.70
C PRO A 283 -5.23 4.74 0.94
N SER A 284 -6.03 4.84 -0.12
CA SER A 284 -6.52 3.70 -0.89
C SER A 284 -5.40 2.87 -1.53
N PHE A 285 -4.38 3.51 -2.10
CA PHE A 285 -3.24 2.80 -2.66
C PHE A 285 -2.09 2.63 -1.64
N LEU A 286 -1.98 3.50 -0.63
CA LEU A 286 -1.05 3.28 0.48
C LEU A 286 -1.40 2.01 1.29
N TYR A 287 -2.67 1.57 1.27
CA TYR A 287 -3.07 0.28 1.81
C TYR A 287 -2.32 -0.89 1.17
N VAL A 288 -1.98 -0.77 -0.10
CA VAL A 288 -1.32 -1.81 -0.91
C VAL A 288 0.20 -1.60 -1.00
N MET A 289 0.74 -0.59 -0.32
CA MET A 289 2.16 -0.25 -0.36
C MET A 289 3.04 -1.42 0.08
N PRO A 290 3.97 -1.91 -0.76
CA PRO A 290 4.83 -3.05 -0.44
C PRO A 290 6.02 -2.65 0.44
N ASN A 291 5.77 -1.96 1.56
CA ASN A 291 6.81 -1.45 2.48
C ASN A 291 7.14 -2.39 3.65
N GLY A 292 6.51 -3.58 3.72
CA GLY A 292 6.74 -4.57 4.75
C GLY A 292 5.95 -4.36 6.05
N LEU A 293 5.11 -3.33 6.14
CA LEU A 293 4.33 -3.02 7.34
C LEU A 293 3.05 -3.83 7.43
N ASN A 294 2.34 -4.01 6.32
CA ASN A 294 1.11 -4.80 6.27
C ASN A 294 1.03 -5.71 5.04
N ASN A 295 0.22 -6.74 5.16
CA ASN A 295 -0.23 -7.56 4.05
C ASN A 295 -1.65 -7.10 3.67
N PRO A 296 -1.90 -6.61 2.44
CA PRO A 296 -3.22 -6.12 2.04
C PRO A 296 -4.30 -7.22 1.97
N GLU A 297 -3.92 -8.49 2.07
CA GLU A 297 -4.87 -9.61 2.21
C GLU A 297 -5.41 -9.76 3.64
N ASP A 298 -4.86 -9.03 4.61
CA ASP A 298 -5.30 -9.03 6.01
C ASP A 298 -5.57 -7.62 6.52
N PRO A 299 -6.80 -7.09 6.37
CA PRO A 299 -7.14 -5.73 6.79
C PRO A 299 -7.03 -5.42 8.29
N HIS A 300 -6.85 -6.42 9.15
CA HIS A 300 -6.53 -6.20 10.56
C HIS A 300 -5.08 -5.73 10.78
N GLN A 301 -4.22 -5.85 9.78
CA GLN A 301 -2.87 -5.33 9.89
C GLN A 301 -2.86 -3.83 9.67
N CYS A 302 -2.37 -3.09 10.67
CA CYS A 302 -2.21 -1.64 10.53
C CYS A 302 -1.15 -1.30 9.48
N GLY A 303 -1.38 -0.21 8.77
CA GLY A 303 -0.49 0.29 7.73
C GLY A 303 -0.62 1.80 7.54
N TRP A 304 -0.03 2.32 6.49
CA TRP A 304 -0.13 3.75 6.14
C TRP A 304 -1.56 4.21 5.82
N ALA A 305 -2.46 3.27 5.54
CA ALA A 305 -3.89 3.51 5.38
C ALA A 305 -4.72 3.27 6.67
N GLY A 306 -4.09 3.28 7.83
CA GLY A 306 -4.77 3.08 9.10
C GLY A 306 -5.01 1.60 9.46
N TYR A 307 -6.22 1.30 9.93
CA TYR A 307 -6.62 -0.01 10.46
C TYR A 307 -8.11 -0.25 10.24
N HIS A 308 -8.50 -1.47 9.91
CA HIS A 308 -9.89 -1.81 9.61
C HIS A 308 -10.30 -3.12 10.30
N GLU A 309 -11.55 -3.18 10.71
CA GLU A 309 -12.20 -4.41 11.19
C GLU A 309 -13.49 -4.67 10.42
N ARG A 310 -13.93 -5.93 10.42
CA ARG A 310 -15.23 -6.26 9.84
C ARG A 310 -16.35 -5.78 10.76
N GLY A 311 -17.17 -4.84 10.29
CA GLY A 311 -18.20 -4.22 11.09
C GLY A 311 -19.32 -3.58 10.25
N ILE A 312 -20.29 -2.99 10.95
CA ILE A 312 -21.38 -2.24 10.29
C ILE A 312 -20.81 -0.95 9.70
N CYS A 313 -21.07 -0.75 8.43
CA CYS A 313 -20.64 0.43 7.68
C CYS A 313 -21.46 1.68 8.04
N ALA A 314 -21.01 2.84 7.55
CA ALA A 314 -21.63 4.13 7.78
C ALA A 314 -23.09 4.22 7.27
N ASP A 315 -23.49 3.37 6.32
CA ASP A 315 -24.88 3.26 5.86
C ASP A 315 -25.83 2.61 6.89
N SER A 316 -25.28 2.00 7.95
CA SER A 316 -26.03 1.25 8.99
C SER A 316 -26.82 0.03 8.47
N LEU A 317 -26.54 -0.42 7.25
CA LEU A 317 -27.27 -1.48 6.54
C LEU A 317 -26.39 -2.60 6.04
N THR A 318 -25.11 -2.33 5.80
CA THR A 318 -24.16 -3.30 5.27
C THR A 318 -23.00 -3.55 6.21
N THR A 319 -22.34 -4.70 6.02
CA THR A 319 -21.13 -5.08 6.75
C THR A 319 -19.99 -5.27 5.77
N ALA A 320 -18.85 -4.64 6.07
CA ALA A 320 -17.61 -4.78 5.31
C ALA A 320 -16.41 -4.57 6.26
N TRP A 321 -15.21 -4.57 5.72
CA TRP A 321 -14.07 -4.04 6.43
C TRP A 321 -14.20 -2.52 6.53
N THR A 322 -14.12 -1.95 7.71
CA THR A 322 -14.36 -0.52 7.89
C THR A 322 -13.66 0.04 9.13
N SER A 323 -13.40 1.34 9.09
CA SER A 323 -12.94 2.15 10.23
C SER A 323 -14.05 3.06 10.77
N TRP A 324 -15.34 2.73 10.54
CA TRP A 324 -16.45 3.62 10.86
C TRP A 324 -16.76 3.75 12.34
N GLN A 325 -16.82 2.64 13.06
CA GLN A 325 -17.30 2.63 14.45
C GLN A 325 -16.16 2.66 15.47
N GLU A 326 -16.42 3.23 16.64
CA GLU A 326 -15.52 3.11 17.80
C GLU A 326 -15.50 1.69 18.36
N PRO A 327 -14.37 1.16 18.84
CA PRO A 327 -13.06 1.86 18.94
C PRO A 327 -12.21 1.84 17.66
N VAL A 328 -12.63 1.12 16.63
CA VAL A 328 -11.87 0.90 15.38
C VAL A 328 -11.48 2.23 14.73
N ARG A 329 -12.40 3.22 14.75
CA ARG A 329 -12.12 4.55 14.19
C ARG A 329 -10.95 5.23 14.88
N SER A 330 -10.96 5.26 16.22
CA SER A 330 -9.88 5.87 17.00
C SER A 330 -8.54 5.15 16.79
N ILE A 331 -8.55 3.82 16.67
CA ILE A 331 -7.36 3.01 16.39
C ILE A 331 -6.82 3.34 14.97
N SER A 332 -7.68 3.33 13.97
CA SER A 332 -7.31 3.63 12.57
C SER A 332 -6.70 5.02 12.43
N VAL A 333 -7.36 6.04 13.00
CA VAL A 333 -6.86 7.43 13.07
C VAL A 333 -5.52 7.50 13.83
N GLY A 334 -5.37 6.74 14.91
CA GLY A 334 -4.13 6.65 15.69
C GLY A 334 -2.96 6.14 14.84
N TYR A 335 -3.17 5.06 14.08
CA TYR A 335 -2.15 4.54 13.17
C TYR A 335 -1.86 5.50 12.01
N LYS A 336 -2.88 6.14 11.44
CA LYS A 336 -2.69 7.16 10.40
C LYS A 336 -1.80 8.30 10.89
N ARG A 337 -2.04 8.81 12.11
CA ARG A 337 -1.20 9.84 12.74
C ARG A 337 0.22 9.38 13.00
N ARG A 338 0.37 8.13 13.44
CA ARG A 338 1.68 7.53 13.72
C ARG A 338 2.56 7.51 12.48
N PHE A 339 2.02 7.04 11.36
CA PHE A 339 2.80 6.81 10.15
C PHE A 339 2.83 8.00 9.18
N TYR A 340 2.03 9.03 9.41
CA TYR A 340 1.97 10.18 8.50
C TYR A 340 3.31 10.88 8.29
N PRO A 341 4.17 11.09 9.29
CA PRO A 341 5.49 11.67 9.08
C PRO A 341 6.36 10.82 8.14
N ASP A 342 6.29 9.50 8.27
CA ASP A 342 7.09 8.57 7.47
C ASP A 342 6.62 8.59 6.00
N GLU A 343 5.32 8.51 5.77
CA GLU A 343 4.76 8.52 4.41
C GLU A 343 4.94 9.86 3.70
N LEU A 344 4.89 10.99 4.42
CA LEU A 344 5.12 12.31 3.85
C LEU A 344 6.59 12.51 3.52
N ASN A 345 7.50 12.11 4.40
CA ASN A 345 8.93 12.20 4.19
C ASN A 345 9.39 11.34 3.01
N ASP A 346 8.84 10.12 2.89
CA ASP A 346 9.11 9.24 1.74
C ASP A 346 8.64 9.89 0.43
N PHE A 347 7.44 10.48 0.42
CA PHE A 347 6.95 11.21 -0.75
C PHE A 347 7.84 12.42 -1.09
N CYS A 348 8.26 13.20 -0.10
CA CYS A 348 9.18 14.32 -0.31
C CYS A 348 10.52 13.87 -0.93
N ALA A 349 11.08 12.76 -0.46
CA ALA A 349 12.30 12.19 -1.03
C ALA A 349 12.10 11.76 -2.49
N ARG A 350 11.00 11.08 -2.82
CA ARG A 350 10.66 10.66 -4.19
C ARG A 350 10.44 11.86 -5.12
N MET A 351 9.86 12.95 -4.63
CA MET A 351 9.74 14.18 -5.40
C MET A 351 11.09 14.86 -5.63
N GLN A 352 12.05 14.72 -4.72
CA GLN A 352 13.43 15.12 -4.98
C GLN A 352 14.06 14.23 -6.06
N TRP A 353 13.83 12.90 -6.04
CA TRP A 353 14.32 12.03 -7.10
C TRP A 353 13.75 12.44 -8.47
N ALA A 354 12.43 12.70 -8.53
CA ALA A 354 11.75 13.16 -9.75
C ALA A 354 12.37 14.45 -10.31
N ALA A 355 12.67 15.42 -9.42
CA ALA A 355 13.25 16.70 -9.82
C ALA A 355 14.73 16.61 -10.21
N GLU A 356 15.55 15.84 -9.49
CA GLU A 356 17.00 15.91 -9.52
C GLU A 356 17.71 14.63 -10.00
N GLY A 357 17.04 13.49 -9.99
CA GLY A 357 17.63 12.17 -10.30
C GLY A 357 18.63 11.71 -9.25
N ARG A 358 18.51 12.21 -8.03
CA ARG A 358 19.31 11.89 -6.85
C ARG A 358 18.50 12.13 -5.58
N GLY A 359 18.96 11.63 -4.47
CA GLY A 359 18.33 11.79 -3.15
C GLY A 359 18.56 10.54 -2.31
N ASN A 360 18.01 10.50 -1.12
CA ASN A 360 18.17 9.38 -0.19
C ASN A 360 17.26 8.19 -0.57
N LEU A 361 17.71 6.97 -0.27
CA LEU A 361 16.94 5.72 -0.39
C LEU A 361 16.54 5.22 1.00
N ASN A 362 15.48 4.44 1.03
CA ASN A 362 15.05 3.79 2.26
C ASN A 362 16.08 2.73 2.71
N PRO A 363 16.25 2.53 4.01
CA PRO A 363 17.10 1.48 4.54
C PRO A 363 16.58 0.08 4.18
N TYR A 364 17.46 -0.92 4.24
CA TYR A 364 17.13 -2.32 4.05
C TYR A 364 17.18 -3.09 5.35
N ILE A 365 16.08 -3.76 5.69
CA ILE A 365 16.03 -4.63 6.86
C ILE A 365 16.51 -6.04 6.47
N VAL A 366 17.63 -6.44 7.06
CA VAL A 366 18.12 -7.81 6.98
C VAL A 366 17.87 -8.49 8.31
N PHE A 367 16.83 -9.30 8.34
CA PHE A 367 16.49 -10.08 9.52
C PHE A 367 17.17 -11.44 9.47
N SER A 368 17.86 -11.80 10.55
CA SER A 368 18.51 -13.12 10.62
C SER A 368 17.46 -14.21 10.81
N PRO A 369 17.43 -15.24 9.93
CA PRO A 369 16.53 -16.37 10.12
C PRO A 369 16.93 -17.27 11.30
N GLN A 370 18.12 -17.07 11.90
CA GLN A 370 18.59 -17.79 13.07
C GLN A 370 18.09 -17.05 14.32
N VAL A 371 16.91 -17.42 14.74
CA VAL A 371 16.37 -16.98 16.03
C VAL A 371 16.88 -17.97 17.08
N GLU A 372 17.62 -17.45 18.04
CA GLU A 372 18.21 -18.25 19.10
C GLU A 372 17.41 -18.09 20.39
N PHE A 373 17.16 -19.21 21.08
CA PHE A 373 16.70 -19.16 22.46
C PHE A 373 17.87 -18.74 23.38
N VAL A 374 17.71 -17.64 24.10
CA VAL A 374 18.82 -16.97 24.81
C VAL A 374 19.02 -17.44 26.24
N HIS A 375 18.12 -18.25 26.80
CA HIS A 375 18.19 -18.57 28.24
C HIS A 375 18.45 -20.04 28.55
N PRO A 376 19.23 -20.37 29.61
CA PRO A 376 19.45 -21.74 30.08
C PRO A 376 18.19 -22.46 30.58
N LEU A 377 17.10 -21.72 30.81
CA LEU A 377 15.75 -22.25 31.02
C LEU A 377 15.00 -22.50 29.72
N THR A 378 15.67 -22.49 28.59
CA THR A 378 15.07 -22.87 27.31
C THR A 378 14.41 -24.23 27.48
N LEU A 379 13.12 -24.26 27.22
CA LEU A 379 12.35 -25.49 27.36
C LEU A 379 12.97 -26.53 26.45
N LYS A 380 13.52 -27.60 27.04
CA LYS A 380 14.20 -28.67 26.28
C LYS A 380 13.23 -29.22 25.24
N GLY A 381 13.60 -29.13 23.96
CA GLY A 381 12.73 -29.54 22.86
C GLY A 381 11.90 -28.45 22.20
N ALA A 382 12.02 -27.18 22.63
CA ALA A 382 11.47 -26.06 21.88
C ALA A 382 12.20 -25.93 20.54
N SER A 383 11.48 -25.61 19.49
CA SER A 383 12.03 -25.37 18.15
C SER A 383 11.40 -24.17 17.47
N ILE A 384 12.15 -23.56 16.55
CA ILE A 384 11.71 -22.44 15.73
C ILE A 384 11.88 -22.80 14.26
N ALA A 385 10.82 -22.56 13.47
CA ALA A 385 10.85 -22.58 12.01
C ALA A 385 10.30 -21.26 11.48
N MET A 386 10.94 -20.72 10.45
CA MET A 386 10.58 -19.41 9.91
C MET A 386 10.51 -19.42 8.38
N PRO A 387 9.45 -19.98 7.80
CA PRO A 387 9.14 -19.78 6.39
C PRO A 387 8.45 -18.44 6.16
N ASN A 388 8.93 -17.64 5.21
CA ASN A 388 8.25 -16.42 4.70
C ASN A 388 7.74 -15.46 5.80
N ASP A 389 8.62 -14.99 6.69
CA ASP A 389 8.30 -14.05 7.78
C ASP A 389 7.26 -14.54 8.81
N THR A 390 6.81 -15.77 8.68
CA THR A 390 6.00 -16.43 9.72
C THR A 390 6.90 -17.34 10.54
N MET A 391 7.10 -16.94 11.79
CA MET A 391 7.86 -17.72 12.76
C MET A 391 6.93 -18.68 13.49
N THR A 392 7.17 -19.99 13.35
CA THR A 392 6.45 -21.00 14.16
C THR A 392 7.34 -21.45 15.32
N ILE A 393 6.85 -21.23 16.54
CA ILE A 393 7.50 -21.72 17.76
C ILE A 393 6.72 -22.92 18.25
N THR A 394 7.38 -24.06 18.36
CA THR A 394 6.79 -25.25 19.00
C THR A 394 7.22 -25.33 20.46
N VAL A 395 6.24 -25.27 21.33
CA VAL A 395 6.45 -25.38 22.78
C VAL A 395 6.48 -26.87 23.16
N PRO A 396 7.48 -27.35 23.90
CA PRO A 396 7.56 -28.74 24.30
C PRO A 396 6.48 -29.12 25.32
N PRO A 397 6.11 -30.38 25.43
CA PRO A 397 5.19 -30.83 26.47
C PRO A 397 5.80 -30.67 27.86
N GLY A 398 4.95 -30.40 28.85
CA GLY A 398 5.34 -30.29 30.25
C GLY A 398 5.76 -28.90 30.69
N VAL A 399 5.50 -27.85 29.91
CA VAL A 399 5.65 -26.45 30.34
C VAL A 399 4.76 -26.15 31.55
N LYS A 400 5.28 -25.32 32.44
CA LYS A 400 4.60 -24.93 33.68
C LYS A 400 4.06 -23.51 33.55
N LYS A 401 3.04 -23.21 34.31
CA LYS A 401 2.58 -21.85 34.45
C LYS A 401 3.69 -20.93 34.95
N GLY A 402 3.90 -19.83 34.23
CA GLY A 402 4.96 -18.85 34.48
C GLY A 402 6.28 -19.10 33.77
N ASP A 403 6.40 -20.18 32.99
CA ASP A 403 7.55 -20.35 32.11
C ASP A 403 7.51 -19.31 30.98
N VAL A 404 8.68 -18.84 30.55
CA VAL A 404 8.83 -17.78 29.53
C VAL A 404 9.83 -18.23 28.48
N LEU A 405 9.44 -18.18 27.21
CA LEU A 405 10.36 -18.28 26.08
C LEU A 405 11.06 -16.94 25.89
N THR A 406 12.39 -16.98 25.78
CA THR A 406 13.21 -15.79 25.52
C THR A 406 13.88 -15.96 24.17
N ILE A 407 13.59 -15.06 23.22
CA ILE A 407 14.03 -15.17 21.83
C ILE A 407 14.81 -13.92 21.46
N ARG A 408 15.96 -14.09 20.84
CA ARG A 408 16.77 -13.03 20.26
C ARG A 408 16.28 -12.74 18.84
N MET A 409 15.86 -11.50 18.58
CA MET A 409 15.46 -10.99 17.29
C MET A 409 16.60 -10.13 16.75
N ASP A 410 17.18 -10.49 15.62
CA ASP A 410 18.42 -9.90 15.13
C ASP A 410 18.24 -9.25 13.73
N ALA A 411 18.27 -7.93 13.69
CA ALA A 411 18.28 -7.12 12.48
C ALA A 411 19.61 -6.35 12.32
N SER A 412 20.69 -6.77 13.01
CA SER A 412 21.98 -6.04 13.03
C SER A 412 22.72 -6.01 11.69
N LYS A 413 22.28 -6.80 10.71
CA LYS A 413 22.82 -6.78 9.34
C LYS A 413 22.08 -5.83 8.40
N SER A 414 21.07 -5.14 8.91
CA SER A 414 20.38 -4.08 8.15
C SER A 414 21.38 -2.99 7.76
N PHE A 415 21.15 -2.38 6.62
CA PHE A 415 22.05 -1.36 6.09
C PHE A 415 21.26 -0.27 5.36
N ASP A 416 21.89 0.88 5.25
CA ASP A 416 21.42 1.97 4.43
C ASP A 416 22.24 2.05 3.14
N PRO A 417 21.59 2.18 1.94
CA PRO A 417 22.29 2.23 0.67
C PRO A 417 23.16 3.49 0.48
N ASP A 418 22.81 4.59 1.14
CA ASP A 418 23.52 5.85 1.08
C ASP A 418 24.57 5.99 2.22
N GLY A 419 24.58 5.01 3.16
CA GLY A 419 25.53 4.92 4.26
C GLY A 419 25.11 5.69 5.51
N ASP A 420 23.86 6.07 5.62
CA ASP A 420 23.31 6.76 6.78
C ASP A 420 23.22 5.83 8.01
N ALA A 421 23.27 6.42 9.21
CA ALA A 421 23.16 5.65 10.44
C ALA A 421 21.73 5.20 10.69
N LEU A 422 21.57 3.98 11.19
CA LEU A 422 20.25 3.36 11.39
C LEU A 422 19.79 3.46 12.84
N ARG A 423 18.48 3.67 13.00
CA ARG A 423 17.76 3.62 14.27
C ARG A 423 16.68 2.57 14.18
N PHE A 424 16.56 1.75 15.21
CA PHE A 424 15.65 0.63 15.28
C PHE A 424 14.52 0.89 16.26
N LEU A 425 13.33 0.34 15.96
CA LEU A 425 12.22 0.28 16.89
C LEU A 425 11.45 -1.02 16.68
N TRP A 426 11.33 -1.80 17.75
CA TRP A 426 10.55 -3.02 17.78
C TRP A 426 9.29 -2.81 18.61
N TRP A 427 8.15 -3.19 18.05
CA TRP A 427 6.87 -3.08 18.74
C TRP A 427 5.91 -4.16 18.29
N GLN A 428 4.93 -4.44 19.13
CA GLN A 428 3.83 -5.36 18.85
C GLN A 428 2.60 -4.57 18.45
N GLN A 429 1.88 -5.00 17.41
CA GLN A 429 0.54 -4.51 17.15
C GLN A 429 -0.44 -5.18 18.10
N PRO A 430 -1.08 -4.44 19.04
CA PRO A 430 -1.88 -5.05 20.10
C PRO A 430 -3.26 -5.52 19.64
N GLU A 431 -3.83 -4.93 18.56
CA GLU A 431 -5.18 -5.25 18.08
C GLU A 431 -5.27 -6.59 17.37
N ILE A 432 -4.14 -7.07 16.84
CA ILE A 432 -4.05 -8.34 16.12
C ILE A 432 -3.09 -9.27 16.84
N GLY A 433 -3.45 -10.52 16.89
CA GLY A 433 -2.74 -11.49 17.71
C GLY A 433 -3.39 -11.63 19.07
N THR A 434 -2.96 -12.63 19.81
CA THR A 434 -3.66 -13.09 21.01
C THR A 434 -2.75 -13.20 22.22
N THR A 435 -1.46 -12.90 22.02
CA THR A 435 -0.43 -13.03 23.07
C THR A 435 0.29 -11.71 23.24
N GLU A 436 0.26 -11.15 24.43
CA GLU A 436 1.13 -10.03 24.80
C GLU A 436 2.55 -10.53 25.07
N VAL A 437 3.53 -9.77 24.59
CA VAL A 437 4.94 -10.06 24.77
C VAL A 437 5.66 -8.87 25.39
N THR A 438 6.76 -9.14 26.10
CA THR A 438 7.68 -8.10 26.52
C THR A 438 8.83 -8.02 25.53
N ILE A 439 9.15 -6.81 25.08
CA ILE A 439 10.26 -6.53 24.16
C ILE A 439 11.31 -5.74 24.92
N GLU A 440 12.45 -6.38 25.24
CA GLU A 440 13.62 -5.73 25.82
C GLU A 440 14.54 -5.23 24.70
N GLN A 441 15.24 -4.12 24.92
CA GLN A 441 16.11 -3.49 23.91
C GLN A 441 15.36 -3.15 22.61
N SER A 442 14.12 -2.67 22.76
CA SER A 442 13.24 -2.38 21.62
C SER A 442 13.74 -1.28 20.69
N ASP A 443 14.75 -0.51 21.10
CA ASP A 443 15.42 0.55 20.35
C ASP A 443 16.78 0.13 19.76
N GLN A 444 17.13 -1.16 19.86
CA GLN A 444 18.41 -1.70 19.37
C GLN A 444 18.22 -2.56 18.12
N SER A 445 19.29 -2.74 17.35
CA SER A 445 19.29 -3.66 16.20
C SER A 445 19.02 -5.11 16.58
N ILE A 446 19.20 -5.46 17.85
CA ILE A 446 18.92 -6.77 18.42
C ILE A 446 17.96 -6.56 19.59
N ALA A 447 16.75 -7.10 19.48
CA ALA A 447 15.77 -7.09 20.55
C ALA A 447 15.64 -8.47 21.20
N ILE A 448 15.20 -8.51 22.47
CA ILE A 448 14.92 -9.72 23.21
C ILE A 448 13.41 -9.81 23.45
N LEU A 449 12.79 -10.80 22.87
CA LEU A 449 11.36 -11.05 22.98
C LEU A 449 11.11 -12.08 24.08
N ARG A 450 10.26 -11.76 25.04
CA ARG A 450 9.79 -12.66 26.09
C ARG A 450 8.33 -13.03 25.89
N ILE A 451 8.07 -14.30 25.69
CA ILE A 451 6.75 -14.86 25.42
C ILE A 451 6.34 -15.76 26.58
N PRO A 452 5.29 -15.43 27.33
CA PRO A 452 4.74 -16.34 28.33
C PRO A 452 4.17 -17.59 27.66
N VAL A 453 4.59 -18.77 28.12
CA VAL A 453 4.14 -20.04 27.50
C VAL A 453 2.75 -20.48 27.95
N ASP A 454 2.25 -19.95 29.05
CA ASP A 454 0.92 -20.23 29.60
C ASP A 454 -0.17 -19.26 29.10
N THR A 455 0.17 -18.35 28.20
CA THR A 455 -0.82 -17.47 27.56
C THR A 455 -1.86 -18.28 26.78
N LYS A 456 -3.08 -17.79 26.74
CA LYS A 456 -4.16 -18.42 25.97
C LYS A 456 -4.06 -18.15 24.48
N GLY A 457 -3.28 -17.15 24.09
CA GLY A 457 -3.08 -16.75 22.73
C GLY A 457 -2.03 -17.61 22.02
N ASP A 458 -2.09 -17.61 20.71
CA ASP A 458 -1.24 -18.42 19.84
C ASP A 458 -0.57 -17.62 18.70
N THR A 459 -0.80 -16.31 18.64
CA THR A 459 -0.18 -15.42 17.65
C THR A 459 0.33 -14.11 18.23
N VAL A 460 1.43 -13.59 17.66
CA VAL A 460 2.00 -12.27 17.94
C VAL A 460 2.34 -11.62 16.61
N HIS A 461 1.98 -10.35 16.40
CA HIS A 461 2.42 -9.55 15.27
C HIS A 461 3.47 -8.54 15.75
N LEU A 462 4.73 -8.88 15.49
CA LEU A 462 5.88 -8.05 15.82
C LEU A 462 6.29 -7.24 14.59
N ILE A 463 6.57 -5.96 14.77
CA ILE A 463 7.06 -5.07 13.71
C ILE A 463 8.46 -4.57 14.09
N CYS A 464 9.38 -4.64 13.12
CA CYS A 464 10.66 -3.97 13.14
C CYS A 464 10.56 -2.74 12.23
N GLU A 465 10.77 -1.55 12.77
CA GLU A 465 10.93 -0.30 12.03
C GLU A 465 12.42 0.06 12.05
N VAL A 466 12.95 0.44 10.89
CA VAL A 466 14.33 0.92 10.77
C VAL A 466 14.32 2.25 10.04
N HIS A 467 14.73 3.30 10.72
CA HIS A 467 14.86 4.64 10.17
C HIS A 467 16.32 4.98 9.92
N ASP A 468 16.59 5.68 8.84
CA ASP A 468 17.88 6.34 8.62
C ASP A 468 17.97 7.67 9.41
N ASP A 469 19.14 8.30 9.44
CA ASP A 469 19.35 9.62 10.02
C ASP A 469 19.52 10.71 8.96
N SER A 470 19.07 10.45 7.72
CA SER A 470 18.99 11.43 6.65
C SER A 470 18.06 12.59 7.00
N PRO A 471 18.09 13.70 6.25
CA PRO A 471 17.13 14.80 6.43
C PRO A 471 15.66 14.35 6.30
N PHE A 472 15.37 13.31 5.51
CA PHE A 472 14.03 12.76 5.33
C PHE A 472 13.65 11.71 6.37
N ARG A 473 14.64 11.11 7.06
CA ARG A 473 14.41 10.01 8.02
C ARG A 473 13.58 8.88 7.42
N LEU A 474 14.03 8.40 6.26
CA LEU A 474 13.31 7.35 5.53
C LEU A 474 13.24 6.07 6.35
N VAL A 475 12.21 5.29 6.13
CA VAL A 475 11.89 4.12 6.93
C VAL A 475 11.71 2.87 6.08
N ALA A 476 12.11 1.74 6.62
CA ALA A 476 11.69 0.42 6.18
C ALA A 476 10.98 -0.30 7.32
N TYR A 477 10.06 -1.17 6.99
CA TYR A 477 9.33 -1.99 7.95
C TYR A 477 9.53 -3.47 7.65
N ARG A 478 9.43 -4.29 8.69
CA ARG A 478 9.28 -5.72 8.54
C ARG A 478 8.34 -6.27 9.61
N ARG A 479 7.23 -6.83 9.16
CA ARG A 479 6.29 -7.54 10.03
C ARG A 479 6.69 -9.01 10.14
N ILE A 480 6.73 -9.51 11.37
CA ILE A 480 7.02 -10.90 11.68
C ILE A 480 5.81 -11.45 12.45
N ILE A 481 5.17 -12.45 11.87
CA ILE A 481 4.04 -13.13 12.51
C ILE A 481 4.60 -14.32 13.28
N ILE A 482 4.39 -14.36 14.58
CA ILE A 482 4.86 -15.45 15.45
C ILE A 482 3.65 -16.33 15.81
N ALA A 483 3.66 -17.56 15.31
CA ALA A 483 2.68 -18.59 15.62
C ALA A 483 3.23 -19.52 16.72
N ILE A 484 2.49 -19.70 17.80
CA ILE A 484 2.87 -20.51 18.96
C ILE A 484 2.09 -21.82 18.90
N LYS A 485 2.77 -22.93 18.67
CA LYS A 485 2.19 -24.30 18.71
C LYS A 485 2.49 -24.94 20.06
N ARG A 486 1.43 -25.37 20.75
CA ARG A 486 1.49 -26.09 22.02
C ARG A 486 1.21 -27.57 21.87
#